data_f6404f15f9b5aa30d43b1a70ab654a09
#
_entry.id   f6404f15f9b5aa30d43b1a70ab654a09
#
_cell.length_a   1.000
_cell.length_b   1.000
_cell.length_c   1.000
_cell.angle_alpha   90.00
_cell.angle_beta   90.00
_cell.angle_gamma   90.00
#
_symmetry.space_group_name_H-M   'P 1'
#
loop_
_entity.id
_entity.type
_entity.pdbx_description
1 polymer ?
#
loop_
_entity_poly.entity_id
_entity_poly.type
_entity_poly.pdbx_seq_one_letter_code
_entity_poly.pdbx_strand_id
1 'polypeptide(L)'
;MPGSVGAGRAATATEAAPLLDDWLCALEPAGAPGFEDLREVLDVLSDPSVTSVAALERRTARSARSLQRLFRHHLGVGPKRILLRARVQDAIAAIDRGDPRPLPDLAHDLGWFDQSPVIRDVRAVTGMTPSSYAQRTGDVILEP
;
A
#
# COMPACT_ATOMS: atom_id res chain seq x y z
N MET A 1 -32.65 37.79 -15.06
CA MET A 1 -31.42 37.51 -15.82
C MET A 1 -30.63 36.45 -15.06
N PRO A 2 -30.60 35.18 -15.46
CA PRO A 2 -29.77 34.16 -14.79
C PRO A 2 -28.32 34.33 -15.30
N GLY A 3 -27.41 34.58 -14.34
CA GLY A 3 -25.99 34.64 -14.58
C GLY A 3 -25.44 33.31 -15.08
N SER A 4 -24.75 33.35 -16.20
CA SER A 4 -23.99 32.27 -16.79
C SER A 4 -23.00 31.70 -15.76
N VAL A 5 -23.24 30.50 -15.28
CA VAL A 5 -22.25 29.70 -14.59
C VAL A 5 -21.23 29.27 -15.64
N GLY A 6 -20.09 29.98 -15.67
CA GLY A 6 -18.98 29.61 -16.52
C GLY A 6 -18.60 28.15 -16.27
N ALA A 7 -18.60 27.34 -17.31
CA ALA A 7 -18.09 25.98 -17.29
C ALA A 7 -16.63 26.03 -16.85
N GLY A 8 -16.39 25.66 -15.60
CA GLY A 8 -15.05 25.49 -15.06
C GLY A 8 -14.32 24.47 -15.91
N ARG A 9 -13.29 24.92 -16.59
CA ARG A 9 -12.36 24.09 -17.34
C ARG A 9 -11.80 23.05 -16.37
N ALA A 10 -12.03 21.77 -16.60
CA ALA A 10 -11.46 20.72 -15.79
C ALA A 10 -9.93 20.87 -15.82
N ALA A 11 -9.33 21.21 -14.67
CA ALA A 11 -7.89 21.27 -14.54
C ALA A 11 -7.32 19.86 -14.80
N THR A 12 -6.24 19.79 -15.55
CA THR A 12 -5.52 18.54 -15.72
C THR A 12 -4.95 18.08 -14.38
N ALA A 13 -4.71 16.78 -14.20
CA ALA A 13 -4.11 16.25 -12.97
C ALA A 13 -2.78 16.97 -12.62
N THR A 14 -2.01 17.34 -13.63
CA THR A 14 -0.75 18.08 -13.48
C THR A 14 -0.96 19.51 -12.97
N GLU A 15 -2.04 20.17 -13.36
CA GLU A 15 -2.37 21.52 -12.89
C GLU A 15 -3.04 21.50 -11.51
N ALA A 16 -3.78 20.45 -11.21
CA ALA A 16 -4.46 20.29 -9.91
C ALA A 16 -3.52 19.84 -8.78
N ALA A 17 -2.48 19.06 -9.10
CA ALA A 17 -1.56 18.51 -8.11
C ALA A 17 -0.90 19.56 -7.20
N PRO A 18 -0.26 20.65 -7.72
CA PRO A 18 0.35 21.68 -6.87
C PRO A 18 -0.69 22.43 -6.04
N LEU A 19 -1.90 22.68 -6.57
CA LEU A 19 -2.97 23.33 -5.82
C LEU A 19 -3.47 22.47 -4.67
N LEU A 20 -3.55 21.17 -4.89
CA LEU A 20 -3.93 20.20 -3.85
C LEU A 20 -2.83 20.08 -2.79
N ASP A 21 -1.57 20.09 -3.20
CA ASP A 21 -0.42 20.04 -2.31
C ASP A 21 -0.36 21.30 -1.42
N ASP A 22 -0.50 22.48 -2.00
CA ASP A 22 -0.58 23.74 -1.25
C ASP A 22 -1.75 23.75 -0.27
N TRP A 23 -2.91 23.26 -0.70
CA TRP A 23 -4.10 23.18 0.15
C TRP A 23 -3.89 22.19 1.31
N LEU A 24 -3.32 21.01 1.03
CA LEU A 24 -3.00 20.00 2.06
C LEU A 24 -1.96 20.52 3.06
N CYS A 25 -0.93 21.22 2.57
CA CYS A 25 0.09 21.86 3.42
C CYS A 25 -0.50 22.97 4.30
N ALA A 26 -1.45 23.75 3.77
CA ALA A 26 -2.12 24.83 4.51
C ALA A 26 -3.10 24.32 5.57
N LEU A 27 -3.52 23.05 5.52
CA LEU A 27 -4.41 22.48 6.54
C LEU A 27 -3.76 22.34 7.91
N GLU A 28 -2.41 22.51 8.02
CA GLU A 28 -1.65 22.31 9.25
C GLU A 28 -2.31 21.23 10.12
N PRO A 29 -2.14 19.94 9.84
CA PRO A 29 -2.77 18.92 10.68
C PRO A 29 -2.22 19.08 12.07
N ALA A 30 -2.99 19.73 12.94
CA ALA A 30 -2.70 19.72 14.37
C ALA A 30 -2.48 18.26 14.73
N GLY A 31 -1.25 17.91 15.13
CA GLY A 31 -0.82 16.53 15.24
C GLY A 31 -1.84 15.74 16.04
N ALA A 32 -2.59 14.85 15.37
CA ALA A 32 -3.55 14.01 16.07
C ALA A 32 -2.81 13.24 17.16
N PRO A 33 -3.31 13.19 18.40
CA PRO A 33 -2.65 12.50 19.49
C PRO A 33 -2.26 11.07 19.05
N GLY A 34 -0.98 10.72 19.17
CA GLY A 34 -0.47 9.41 18.73
C GLY A 34 -0.11 9.30 17.25
N PHE A 35 -0.19 10.37 16.46
CA PHE A 35 0.24 10.36 15.06
C PHE A 35 1.75 10.11 14.92
N GLU A 36 2.58 10.69 15.79
CA GLU A 36 4.01 10.42 15.83
C GLU A 36 4.30 8.94 16.10
N ASP A 37 3.55 8.33 17.03
CA ASP A 37 3.62 6.91 17.31
C ASP A 37 3.31 6.06 16.06
N LEU A 38 2.30 6.46 15.29
CA LEU A 38 1.95 5.80 14.05
C LEU A 38 3.07 5.94 13.02
N ARG A 39 3.63 7.14 12.87
CA ARG A 39 4.72 7.42 11.93
C ARG A 39 5.94 6.55 12.22
N GLU A 40 6.38 6.47 13.47
CA GLU A 40 7.47 5.58 13.88
C GLU A 40 7.20 4.11 13.51
N VAL A 41 5.98 3.64 13.73
CA VAL A 41 5.61 2.26 13.40
C VAL A 41 5.55 2.04 11.89
N LEU A 42 5.09 3.03 11.11
CA LEU A 42 5.08 2.96 9.65
C LEU A 42 6.50 2.98 9.06
N ASP A 43 7.43 3.74 9.66
CA ASP A 43 8.85 3.74 9.28
C ASP A 43 9.47 2.34 9.47
N VAL A 44 9.14 1.67 10.58
CA VAL A 44 9.56 0.27 10.81
C VAL A 44 8.93 -0.69 9.80
N LEU A 45 7.68 -0.45 9.39
CA LEU A 45 6.99 -1.25 8.36
C LEU A 45 7.59 -1.10 6.97
N SER A 46 8.33 -0.04 6.70
CA SER A 46 9.05 0.17 5.45
C SER A 46 10.24 -0.76 5.27
N ASP A 47 10.68 -1.45 6.33
CA ASP A 47 11.70 -2.48 6.26
C ASP A 47 11.07 -3.80 5.74
N PRO A 48 11.51 -4.32 4.55
CA PRO A 48 10.97 -5.54 3.96
C PRO A 48 11.08 -6.78 4.84
N SER A 49 11.98 -6.78 5.84
CA SER A 49 12.14 -7.89 6.78
C SER A 49 10.99 -7.98 7.80
N VAL A 50 10.17 -6.94 7.93
CA VAL A 50 9.03 -6.89 8.84
C VAL A 50 7.79 -7.49 8.17
N THR A 51 7.72 -8.81 8.11
CA THR A 51 6.65 -9.54 7.42
C THR A 51 5.50 -9.99 8.33
N SER A 52 5.59 -9.76 9.64
CA SER A 52 4.58 -10.23 10.61
C SER A 52 4.34 -9.24 11.73
N VAL A 53 3.17 -9.33 12.38
CA VAL A 53 2.85 -8.53 13.57
C VAL A 53 3.85 -8.81 14.69
N ALA A 54 4.28 -10.06 14.88
CA ALA A 54 5.29 -10.41 15.87
C ALA A 54 6.66 -9.75 15.60
N ALA A 55 7.06 -9.63 14.33
CA ALA A 55 8.26 -8.88 13.95
C ALA A 55 8.09 -7.38 14.27
N LEU A 56 6.92 -6.83 13.98
CA LEU A 56 6.59 -5.44 14.29
C LEU A 56 6.61 -5.17 15.80
N GLU A 57 6.05 -6.07 16.62
CA GLU A 57 6.10 -5.98 18.09
C GLU A 57 7.54 -5.91 18.61
N ARG A 58 8.40 -6.81 18.13
CA ARG A 58 9.82 -6.82 18.54
C ARG A 58 10.57 -5.56 18.13
N ARG A 59 10.31 -5.05 16.92
CA ARG A 59 11.02 -3.88 16.38
C ARG A 59 10.56 -2.56 16.99
N THR A 60 9.30 -2.47 17.36
CA THR A 60 8.71 -1.24 17.93
C THR A 60 8.61 -1.28 19.45
N ALA A 61 8.93 -2.40 20.09
CA ALA A 61 8.72 -2.64 21.52
C ALA A 61 7.27 -2.36 21.98
N ARG A 62 6.29 -2.51 21.07
CA ARG A 62 4.85 -2.30 21.33
C ARG A 62 4.12 -3.64 21.27
N SER A 63 3.16 -3.83 22.18
CA SER A 63 2.32 -5.05 22.15
C SER A 63 1.38 -5.08 20.94
N ALA A 64 0.99 -6.29 20.50
CA ALA A 64 0.00 -6.49 19.43
C ALA A 64 -1.29 -5.69 19.69
N ARG A 65 -1.74 -5.64 20.95
CA ARG A 65 -2.94 -4.88 21.36
C ARG A 65 -2.75 -3.37 21.17
N SER A 66 -1.57 -2.84 21.52
CA SER A 66 -1.25 -1.43 21.32
C SER A 66 -1.18 -1.08 19.85
N LEU A 67 -0.51 -1.90 19.05
CA LEU A 67 -0.45 -1.77 17.58
C LEU A 67 -1.84 -1.82 16.96
N GLN A 68 -2.67 -2.79 17.36
CA GLN A 68 -4.05 -2.91 16.87
C GLN A 68 -4.88 -1.66 17.14
N ARG A 69 -4.77 -1.08 18.34
CA ARG A 69 -5.47 0.15 18.72
C ARG A 69 -4.96 1.33 17.91
N LEU A 70 -3.64 1.50 17.79
CA LEU A 70 -3.00 2.57 17.04
C LEU A 70 -3.45 2.57 15.58
N PHE A 71 -3.33 1.42 14.92
CA PHE A 71 -3.69 1.26 13.51
C PHE A 71 -5.19 1.47 13.28
N ARG A 72 -6.05 0.91 14.15
CA ARG A 72 -7.49 1.11 14.01
C ARG A 72 -7.91 2.55 14.21
N HIS A 73 -7.29 3.24 15.18
CA HIS A 73 -7.60 4.64 15.46
C HIS A 73 -7.26 5.56 14.29
N HIS A 74 -6.07 5.40 13.70
CA HIS A 74 -5.59 6.30 12.66
C HIS A 74 -5.90 5.84 11.23
N LEU A 75 -5.94 4.53 10.97
CA LEU A 75 -6.08 3.96 9.64
C LEU A 75 -7.38 3.18 9.42
N GLY A 76 -8.18 2.99 10.47
CA GLY A 76 -9.42 2.22 10.40
C GLY A 76 -9.24 0.70 10.23
N VAL A 77 -8.00 0.22 10.05
CA VAL A 77 -7.68 -1.20 9.81
C VAL A 77 -6.62 -1.69 10.79
N GLY A 78 -6.49 -3.01 10.96
CA GLY A 78 -5.46 -3.57 11.85
C GLY A 78 -4.12 -3.79 11.14
N PRO A 79 -3.00 -3.93 11.91
CA PRO A 79 -1.64 -4.06 11.38
C PRO A 79 -1.48 -5.27 10.45
N LYS A 80 -2.15 -6.39 10.71
CA LYS A 80 -2.12 -7.57 9.85
C LYS A 80 -2.59 -7.28 8.42
N ARG A 81 -3.60 -6.41 8.26
CA ARG A 81 -4.12 -6.05 6.94
C ARG A 81 -3.18 -5.12 6.18
N ILE A 82 -2.49 -4.24 6.89
CA ILE A 82 -1.46 -3.36 6.30
C ILE A 82 -0.26 -4.19 5.84
N LEU A 83 0.24 -5.09 6.68
CA LEU A 83 1.32 -6.01 6.33
C LEU A 83 0.98 -6.89 5.13
N LEU A 84 -0.25 -7.40 5.07
CA LEU A 84 -0.71 -8.17 3.91
C LEU A 84 -0.67 -7.32 2.64
N ARG A 85 -1.16 -6.09 2.71
CA ARG A 85 -1.19 -5.16 1.58
C ARG A 85 0.22 -4.82 1.09
N ALA A 86 1.15 -4.55 2.01
CA ALA A 86 2.56 -4.30 1.69
C ALA A 86 3.17 -5.48 0.93
N ARG A 87 3.02 -6.71 1.45
CA ARG A 87 3.50 -7.92 0.77
C ARG A 87 2.92 -8.11 -0.63
N VAL A 88 1.62 -7.85 -0.80
CA VAL A 88 0.98 -7.94 -2.13
C VAL A 88 1.56 -6.89 -3.07
N GLN A 89 1.80 -5.67 -2.60
CA GLN A 89 2.43 -4.62 -3.40
C GLN A 89 3.86 -5.01 -3.81
N ASP A 90 4.64 -5.60 -2.91
CA ASP A 90 5.99 -6.08 -3.22
C ASP A 90 5.98 -7.20 -4.26
N ALA A 91 5.02 -8.13 -4.17
CA ALA A 91 4.83 -9.19 -5.16
C ALA A 91 4.46 -8.62 -6.55
N ILE A 92 3.54 -7.66 -6.60
CA ILE A 92 3.14 -6.98 -7.83
C ILE A 92 4.34 -6.22 -8.42
N ALA A 93 5.07 -5.47 -7.60
CA ALA A 93 6.25 -4.74 -8.03
C ALA A 93 7.35 -5.67 -8.57
N ALA A 94 7.50 -6.88 -8.03
CA ALA A 94 8.41 -7.88 -8.57
C ALA A 94 7.95 -8.37 -9.95
N ILE A 95 6.66 -8.65 -10.12
CA ILE A 95 6.08 -9.04 -11.42
C ILE A 95 6.26 -7.91 -12.45
N ASP A 96 5.97 -6.66 -12.09
CA ASP A 96 6.10 -5.50 -12.98
C ASP A 96 7.55 -5.27 -13.46
N ARG A 97 8.53 -5.61 -12.61
CA ARG A 97 9.95 -5.57 -12.98
C ARG A 97 10.41 -6.77 -13.83
N GLY A 98 9.52 -7.71 -14.13
CA GLY A 98 9.85 -8.91 -14.86
C GLY A 98 10.76 -9.87 -14.08
N ASP A 99 10.57 -9.97 -12.76
CA ASP A 99 11.35 -10.89 -11.91
C ASP A 99 11.21 -12.33 -12.43
N PRO A 100 12.31 -12.98 -12.85
CA PRO A 100 12.24 -14.31 -13.48
C PRO A 100 12.02 -15.44 -12.46
N ARG A 101 11.99 -15.14 -11.16
CA ARG A 101 11.85 -16.17 -10.13
C ARG A 101 10.48 -16.82 -10.17
N PRO A 102 10.40 -18.14 -9.93
CA PRO A 102 9.12 -18.83 -9.75
C PRO A 102 8.30 -18.23 -8.61
N LEU A 103 6.98 -18.19 -8.78
CA LEU A 103 6.07 -17.64 -7.76
C LEU A 103 6.28 -18.23 -6.35
N PRO A 104 6.59 -19.56 -6.18
CA PRO A 104 6.88 -20.09 -4.85
C PRO A 104 8.09 -19.45 -4.16
N ASP A 105 9.16 -19.18 -4.91
CA ASP A 105 10.38 -18.57 -4.38
C ASP A 105 10.12 -17.11 -3.98
N LEU A 106 9.45 -16.36 -4.84
CA LEU A 106 9.03 -15.00 -4.55
C LEU A 106 8.10 -14.96 -3.33
N ALA A 107 7.18 -15.90 -3.21
CA ALA A 107 6.28 -16.03 -2.07
C ALA A 107 7.05 -16.23 -0.76
N HIS A 108 8.02 -17.14 -0.77
CA HIS A 108 8.84 -17.44 0.40
C HIS A 108 9.62 -16.22 0.87
N ASP A 109 10.28 -15.52 -0.05
CA ASP A 109 11.05 -14.30 0.25
C ASP A 109 10.19 -13.18 0.85
N LEU A 110 8.96 -13.07 0.40
CA LEU A 110 7.99 -12.08 0.89
C LEU A 110 7.21 -12.53 2.14
N GLY A 111 7.59 -13.68 2.73
CA GLY A 111 7.05 -14.15 4.01
C GLY A 111 5.71 -14.91 3.92
N TRP A 112 5.39 -15.49 2.77
CA TRP A 112 4.37 -16.53 2.67
C TRP A 112 5.02 -17.92 2.81
N PHE A 113 4.31 -18.84 3.46
CA PHE A 113 4.78 -20.22 3.62
C PHE A 113 4.52 -21.09 2.38
N ASP A 114 3.58 -20.67 1.52
CA ASP A 114 3.13 -21.41 0.34
C ASP A 114 2.60 -20.44 -0.72
N GLN A 115 2.53 -20.90 -1.97
CA GLN A 115 2.00 -20.13 -3.10
C GLN A 115 0.48 -19.93 -3.03
N SER A 116 -0.27 -20.86 -2.43
CA SER A 116 -1.75 -20.76 -2.36
C SER A 116 -2.24 -19.51 -1.64
N PRO A 117 -1.68 -19.14 -0.46
CA PRO A 117 -1.99 -17.85 0.16
C PRO A 117 -1.67 -16.64 -0.72
N VAL A 118 -0.54 -16.65 -1.46
CA VAL A 118 -0.18 -15.54 -2.38
C VAL A 118 -1.25 -15.34 -3.43
N ILE A 119 -1.65 -16.43 -4.12
CA ILE A 119 -2.65 -16.40 -5.18
C ILE A 119 -3.97 -15.80 -4.65
N ARG A 120 -4.41 -16.25 -3.47
CA ARG A 120 -5.62 -15.75 -2.82
C ARG A 120 -5.49 -14.27 -2.46
N ASP A 121 -4.38 -13.88 -1.85
CA ASP A 121 -4.16 -12.55 -1.30
C ASP A 121 -3.96 -11.51 -2.43
N VAL A 122 -3.20 -11.85 -3.47
CA VAL A 122 -3.07 -11.02 -4.68
C VAL A 122 -4.43 -10.86 -5.37
N ARG A 123 -5.19 -11.96 -5.52
CA ARG A 123 -6.52 -11.90 -6.12
C ARG A 123 -7.50 -11.06 -5.30
N ALA A 124 -7.43 -11.10 -3.98
CA ALA A 124 -8.29 -10.30 -3.12
C ALA A 124 -8.01 -8.80 -3.23
N VAL A 125 -6.77 -8.40 -3.55
CA VAL A 125 -6.37 -6.99 -3.69
C VAL A 125 -6.54 -6.49 -5.11
N THR A 126 -6.16 -7.29 -6.12
CA THR A 126 -6.10 -6.88 -7.54
C THR A 126 -7.29 -7.35 -8.37
N GLY A 127 -8.07 -8.32 -7.88
CA GLY A 127 -9.10 -9.01 -8.64
C GLY A 127 -8.58 -10.10 -9.58
N MET A 128 -7.25 -10.29 -9.70
CA MET A 128 -6.61 -11.21 -10.63
C MET A 128 -5.60 -12.12 -9.93
N THR A 129 -5.34 -13.28 -10.55
CA THR A 129 -4.21 -14.13 -10.08
C THR A 129 -2.87 -13.51 -10.46
N PRO A 130 -1.76 -13.83 -9.78
CA PRO A 130 -0.42 -13.35 -10.15
C PRO A 130 -0.07 -13.64 -11.60
N SER A 131 -0.41 -14.84 -12.09
CA SER A 131 -0.14 -15.24 -13.49
C SER A 131 -0.96 -14.41 -14.50
N SER A 132 -2.24 -14.19 -14.23
CA SER A 132 -3.09 -13.35 -15.10
C SER A 132 -2.63 -11.88 -15.08
N TYR A 133 -2.15 -11.42 -13.94
CA TYR A 133 -1.60 -10.08 -13.81
C TYR A 133 -0.31 -9.93 -14.63
N ALA A 134 0.62 -10.90 -14.52
CA ALA A 134 1.88 -10.90 -15.26
C ALA A 134 1.65 -10.93 -16.77
N GLN A 135 0.71 -11.75 -17.26
CA GLN A 135 0.35 -11.80 -18.69
C GLN A 135 -0.14 -10.44 -19.18
N ARG A 136 -1.04 -9.81 -18.45
CA ARG A 136 -1.58 -8.50 -18.84
C ARG A 136 -0.51 -7.40 -18.87
N THR A 137 0.42 -7.42 -17.92
CA THR A 137 1.53 -6.46 -17.88
C THR A 137 2.52 -6.72 -19.00
N GLY A 138 2.79 -7.98 -19.34
CA GLY A 138 3.63 -8.38 -20.49
C GLY A 138 3.04 -7.96 -21.84
N ASP A 139 1.73 -8.06 -22.00
CA ASP A 139 1.02 -7.64 -23.23
C ASP A 139 1.02 -6.12 -23.41
N VAL A 140 0.98 -5.35 -22.31
CA VAL A 140 1.02 -3.87 -22.36
C VAL A 140 2.41 -3.33 -22.74
N ILE A 141 3.49 -4.06 -22.44
CA ILE A 141 4.86 -3.65 -22.79
C ILE A 141 5.20 -3.93 -24.26
N LEU A 142 4.42 -4.77 -24.95
CA LEU A 142 4.66 -5.21 -26.32
C LEU A 142 3.85 -4.46 -27.38
N GLU A 143 3.03 -3.47 -27.03
CA GLU A 143 2.41 -2.59 -28.02
C GLU A 143 3.32 -1.39 -28.30
N PRO A 144 3.80 -1.21 -29.57
CA PRO A 144 4.65 -0.11 -29.98
C PRO A 144 3.91 1.23 -30.04
#